data_c4018edff5cf58034366a37f0550d54a
#
_entry.id   c4018edff5cf58034366a37f0550d54a
#
_cell.length_a   1.000
_cell.length_b   1.000
_cell.length_c   1.000
_cell.angle_alpha   90.00
_cell.angle_beta   90.00
_cell.angle_gamma   90.00
#
_symmetry.space_group_name_H-M   'P 1'
#
loop_
_entity.id
_entity.type
_entity.pdbx_description
1 polymer ?
#
loop_
_entity_poly.entity_id
_entity_poly.type
_entity_poly.pdbx_seq_one_letter_code
_entity_poly.pdbx_strand_id
1 'polypeptide(L)'
;MRTGRPRCFCKDEALDKAMTVFWRQGYEGASLSDLTKAMGINPPSLYACFGSKEGLFKAVLERYDQRREIFMGQVLAAPTAAEVAQAYLTGVASFVSDTGGRNPPGCLMVQGGLSGSDKDIPQMLARHRAEKEAMLRTRFEQARKSGDLPKASDPAALARYLMVMANGLCVQAAAGATAKDLQEVAAIALSNWPAMVGTGQPKKSRAKEPA
;
A
#
# COMPACT_ATOMS: atom_id res chain seq x y z
N MET A 1 7.72 10.81 -49.90
CA MET A 1 8.09 10.50 -48.51
C MET A 1 6.89 9.90 -47.79
N ARG A 2 6.92 8.59 -47.46
CA ARG A 2 5.84 7.95 -46.69
C ARG A 2 6.02 8.32 -45.21
N THR A 3 5.20 9.21 -44.72
CA THR A 3 5.04 9.45 -43.29
C THR A 3 4.43 8.20 -42.67
N GLY A 4 5.25 7.42 -41.98
CA GLY A 4 4.80 6.26 -41.23
C GLY A 4 3.80 6.70 -40.20
N ARG A 5 2.61 6.05 -40.21
CA ARG A 5 1.57 6.16 -39.17
C ARG A 5 2.23 6.00 -37.80
N PRO A 6 2.05 6.92 -36.85
CA PRO A 6 2.59 6.76 -35.51
C PRO A 6 2.14 5.39 -35.00
N ARG A 7 3.08 4.53 -34.60
CA ARG A 7 2.74 3.30 -33.89
C ARG A 7 2.02 3.74 -32.61
N CYS A 8 0.71 3.53 -32.55
CA CYS A 8 -0.06 3.74 -31.35
C CYS A 8 0.50 2.77 -30.31
N PHE A 9 1.38 3.26 -29.42
CA PHE A 9 1.85 2.43 -28.30
C PHE A 9 0.68 2.21 -27.34
N CYS A 10 0.58 1.02 -26.78
CA CYS A 10 -0.40 0.75 -25.73
C CYS A 10 0.00 1.56 -24.50
N LYS A 11 -0.79 2.57 -24.14
CA LYS A 11 -0.52 3.46 -23.00
C LYS A 11 -0.36 2.68 -21.71
N ASP A 12 -1.17 1.64 -21.54
CA ASP A 12 -1.16 0.78 -20.35
C ASP A 12 0.12 -0.03 -20.21
N GLU A 13 0.59 -0.63 -21.30
CA GLU A 13 1.87 -1.35 -21.30
C GLU A 13 3.05 -0.41 -21.05
N ALA A 14 3.01 0.80 -21.59
CA ALA A 14 4.04 1.80 -21.36
C ALA A 14 4.07 2.24 -19.89
N LEU A 15 2.90 2.44 -19.27
CA LEU A 15 2.80 2.76 -17.84
C LEU A 15 3.30 1.61 -16.95
N ASP A 16 3.01 0.35 -17.28
CA ASP A 16 3.52 -0.81 -16.53
C ASP A 16 5.05 -0.91 -16.60
N LYS A 17 5.64 -0.59 -17.75
CA LYS A 17 7.11 -0.54 -17.92
C LYS A 17 7.73 0.64 -17.17
N ALA A 18 7.14 1.83 -17.25
CA ALA A 18 7.57 3.00 -16.51
C ALA A 18 7.47 2.77 -14.99
N MET A 19 6.39 2.11 -14.54
CA MET A 19 6.19 1.71 -13.15
C MET A 19 7.37 0.89 -12.63
N THR A 20 7.84 -0.09 -13.38
CA THR A 20 8.98 -0.93 -12.98
C THR A 20 10.27 -0.11 -12.84
N VAL A 21 10.50 0.89 -13.71
CA VAL A 21 11.66 1.78 -13.62
C VAL A 21 11.58 2.64 -12.36
N PHE A 22 10.44 3.32 -12.14
CA PHE A 22 10.24 4.13 -10.95
C PHE A 22 10.32 3.32 -9.64
N TRP A 23 9.85 2.09 -9.66
CA TRP A 23 9.88 1.23 -8.49
C TRP A 23 11.31 0.84 -8.09
N ARG A 24 12.16 0.57 -9.08
CA ARG A 24 13.56 0.17 -8.84
C ARG A 24 14.48 1.33 -8.49
N GLN A 25 14.27 2.48 -9.13
CA GLN A 25 15.21 3.60 -9.08
C GLN A 25 14.69 4.77 -8.22
N GLY A 26 13.43 4.73 -7.79
CA GLY A 26 12.74 5.88 -7.21
C GLY A 26 12.42 6.94 -8.25
N TYR A 27 11.69 7.97 -7.84
CA TYR A 27 11.33 9.08 -8.73
C TYR A 27 12.57 9.84 -9.22
N GLU A 28 13.48 10.21 -8.33
CA GLU A 28 14.66 11.00 -8.67
C GLU A 28 15.66 10.21 -9.54
N GLY A 29 15.93 8.95 -9.17
CA GLY A 29 16.90 8.12 -9.88
C GLY A 29 16.46 7.69 -11.29
N ALA A 30 15.16 7.65 -11.57
CA ALA A 30 14.63 7.30 -12.87
C ALA A 30 14.89 8.40 -13.90
N SER A 31 15.84 8.20 -14.81
CA SER A 31 16.11 9.18 -15.88
C SER A 31 15.06 9.11 -17.00
N LEU A 32 14.87 10.22 -17.74
CA LEU A 32 14.01 10.23 -18.93
C LEU A 32 14.50 9.23 -19.98
N SER A 33 15.79 9.00 -20.07
CA SER A 33 16.39 8.02 -20.97
C SER A 33 15.96 6.59 -20.59
N ASP A 34 16.04 6.23 -19.30
CA ASP A 34 15.64 4.91 -18.82
C ASP A 34 14.14 4.68 -19.03
N LEU A 35 13.33 5.70 -18.73
CA LEU A 35 11.88 5.64 -18.89
C LEU A 35 11.49 5.45 -20.35
N THR A 36 12.00 6.27 -21.26
CA THR A 36 11.68 6.17 -22.70
C THR A 36 12.17 4.88 -23.30
N LYS A 37 13.37 4.41 -22.91
CA LYS A 37 13.91 3.11 -23.33
C LYS A 37 13.03 1.97 -22.85
N ALA A 38 12.62 1.95 -21.59
CA ALA A 38 11.78 0.91 -21.03
C ALA A 38 10.38 0.90 -21.69
N MET A 39 9.79 2.08 -21.87
CA MET A 39 8.48 2.25 -22.50
C MET A 39 8.49 1.93 -24.00
N GLY A 40 9.64 1.96 -24.64
CA GLY A 40 9.78 1.78 -26.10
C GLY A 40 9.27 2.97 -26.91
N ILE A 41 9.35 4.19 -26.35
CA ILE A 41 8.91 5.43 -27.00
C ILE A 41 10.04 6.45 -27.02
N ASN A 42 9.91 7.48 -27.87
CA ASN A 42 10.87 8.58 -27.89
C ASN A 42 10.46 9.70 -26.90
N PRO A 43 11.41 10.58 -26.50
CA PRO A 43 11.11 11.68 -25.57
C PRO A 43 9.95 12.61 -26.03
N PRO A 44 9.85 13.03 -27.30
CA PRO A 44 8.70 13.80 -27.75
C PRO A 44 7.35 13.14 -27.49
N SER A 45 7.26 11.81 -27.68
CA SER A 45 6.02 11.04 -27.40
C SER A 45 5.70 11.01 -25.90
N LEU A 46 6.71 10.92 -25.04
CA LEU A 46 6.52 10.99 -23.59
C LEU A 46 5.92 12.34 -23.20
N TYR A 47 6.53 13.44 -23.66
CA TYR A 47 6.04 14.78 -23.35
C TYR A 47 4.65 15.05 -23.93
N ALA A 48 4.36 14.57 -25.14
CA ALA A 48 3.03 14.72 -25.75
C ALA A 48 1.94 13.97 -24.96
N CYS A 49 2.25 12.81 -24.37
CA CYS A 49 1.27 11.99 -23.65
C CYS A 49 1.12 12.33 -22.17
N PHE A 50 2.20 12.75 -21.51
CA PHE A 50 2.25 12.90 -20.06
C PHE A 50 2.70 14.29 -19.58
N GLY A 51 3.13 15.16 -20.49
CA GLY A 51 3.56 16.54 -20.23
C GLY A 51 4.95 16.62 -19.58
N SER A 52 5.22 15.81 -18.57
CA SER A 52 6.47 15.83 -17.80
C SER A 52 6.78 14.46 -17.18
N LYS A 53 7.99 14.31 -16.59
CA LYS A 53 8.32 13.14 -15.76
C LYS A 53 7.38 13.00 -14.58
N GLU A 54 7.00 14.12 -13.96
CA GLU A 54 6.03 14.17 -12.87
C GLU A 54 4.63 13.73 -13.35
N GLY A 55 4.17 14.20 -14.51
CA GLY A 55 2.90 13.77 -15.10
C GLY A 55 2.88 12.28 -15.41
N LEU A 56 3.99 11.74 -15.93
CA LEU A 56 4.15 10.30 -16.11
C LEU A 56 4.10 9.55 -14.77
N PHE A 57 4.76 10.06 -13.73
CA PHE A 57 4.76 9.43 -12.41
C PHE A 57 3.37 9.43 -11.78
N LYS A 58 2.61 10.54 -11.89
CA LYS A 58 1.21 10.62 -11.46
C LYS A 58 0.36 9.56 -12.15
N ALA A 59 0.47 9.43 -13.47
CA ALA A 59 -0.26 8.42 -14.22
C ALA A 59 0.13 6.97 -13.83
N VAL A 60 1.40 6.74 -13.50
CA VAL A 60 1.89 5.46 -12.96
C VAL A 60 1.28 5.18 -11.60
N LEU A 61 1.21 6.16 -10.70
CA LEU A 61 0.62 6.00 -9.38
C LEU A 61 -0.88 5.73 -9.45
N GLU A 62 -1.61 6.44 -10.30
CA GLU A 62 -3.05 6.18 -10.55
C GLU A 62 -3.29 4.73 -10.99
N ARG A 63 -2.48 4.25 -11.95
CA ARG A 63 -2.56 2.86 -12.42
C ARG A 63 -2.19 1.84 -11.33
N TYR A 64 -1.21 2.15 -10.51
CA TYR A 64 -0.83 1.33 -9.36
C TYR A 64 -1.94 1.27 -8.31
N ASP A 65 -2.57 2.42 -8.02
CA ASP A 65 -3.66 2.53 -7.03
C ASP A 65 -4.91 1.76 -7.45
N GLN A 66 -5.28 1.74 -8.72
CA GLN A 66 -6.43 0.97 -9.20
C GLN A 66 -6.38 -0.51 -8.77
N ARG A 67 -5.20 -1.13 -8.81
CA ARG A 67 -5.02 -2.52 -8.34
C ARG A 67 -5.16 -2.64 -6.82
N ARG A 68 -4.73 -1.61 -6.09
CA ARG A 68 -4.81 -1.55 -4.63
C ARG A 68 -6.22 -1.24 -4.13
N GLU A 69 -7.00 -0.49 -4.87
CA GLU A 69 -8.40 -0.20 -4.54
C GLU A 69 -9.25 -1.46 -4.50
N ILE A 70 -9.06 -2.38 -5.45
CA ILE A 70 -9.74 -3.68 -5.44
C ILE A 70 -9.38 -4.44 -4.16
N PHE A 71 -8.09 -4.50 -3.80
CA PHE A 71 -7.63 -5.14 -2.58
C PHE A 71 -8.22 -4.47 -1.33
N MET A 72 -8.17 -3.14 -1.23
CA MET A 72 -8.73 -2.41 -0.10
C MET A 72 -10.24 -2.60 0.02
N GLY A 73 -10.97 -2.64 -1.10
CA GLY A 73 -12.39 -2.95 -1.11
C GLY A 73 -12.69 -4.32 -0.49
N GLN A 74 -11.93 -5.35 -0.85
CA GLN A 74 -12.06 -6.68 -0.27
C GLN A 74 -11.74 -6.70 1.23
N VAL A 75 -10.67 -6.03 1.65
CA VAL A 75 -10.28 -5.90 3.06
C VAL A 75 -11.38 -5.25 3.89
N LEU A 76 -11.91 -4.11 3.43
CA LEU A 76 -12.91 -3.33 4.17
C LEU A 76 -14.28 -4.01 4.21
N ALA A 77 -14.56 -4.93 3.28
CA ALA A 77 -15.78 -5.73 3.26
C ALA A 77 -15.76 -6.91 4.25
N ALA A 78 -14.62 -7.20 4.90
CA ALA A 78 -14.53 -8.27 5.88
C ALA A 78 -15.51 -8.02 7.06
N PRO A 79 -16.19 -9.09 7.59
CA PRO A 79 -17.29 -8.94 8.53
C PRO A 79 -16.91 -8.24 9.84
N THR A 80 -15.76 -8.59 10.42
CA THR A 80 -15.30 -8.08 11.72
C THR A 80 -14.02 -7.25 11.61
N ALA A 81 -13.75 -6.42 12.61
CA ALA A 81 -12.53 -5.65 12.72
C ALA A 81 -11.27 -6.54 12.77
N ALA A 82 -11.38 -7.72 13.39
CA ALA A 82 -10.29 -8.70 13.43
C ALA A 82 -9.99 -9.27 12.04
N GLU A 83 -11.05 -9.63 11.30
CA GLU A 83 -10.90 -10.11 9.91
C GLU A 83 -10.40 -9.02 8.96
N VAL A 84 -10.80 -7.75 9.16
CA VAL A 84 -10.21 -6.60 8.44
C VAL A 84 -8.71 -6.51 8.70
N ALA A 85 -8.28 -6.58 9.96
CA ALA A 85 -6.87 -6.54 10.32
C ALA A 85 -6.09 -7.71 9.72
N GLN A 86 -6.66 -8.93 9.81
CA GLN A 86 -6.08 -10.14 9.23
C GLN A 86 -5.94 -10.01 7.70
N ALA A 87 -7.04 -9.72 7.00
CA ALA A 87 -7.05 -9.59 5.54
C ALA A 87 -6.05 -8.53 5.06
N TYR A 88 -5.95 -7.41 5.81
CA TYR A 88 -5.02 -6.34 5.46
C TYR A 88 -3.57 -6.75 5.59
N LEU A 89 -3.12 -7.24 6.76
CA LEU A 89 -1.71 -7.58 6.99
C LEU A 89 -1.25 -8.80 6.19
N THR A 90 -2.05 -9.88 6.16
CA THR A 90 -1.69 -11.06 5.37
C THR A 90 -1.72 -10.79 3.87
N GLY A 91 -2.68 -9.99 3.42
CA GLY A 91 -2.79 -9.58 2.02
C GLY A 91 -1.64 -8.66 1.60
N VAL A 92 -1.23 -7.70 2.44
CA VAL A 92 -0.03 -6.88 2.16
C VAL A 92 1.21 -7.76 2.11
N ALA A 93 1.45 -8.65 3.09
CA ALA A 93 2.60 -9.55 3.09
C ALA A 93 2.69 -10.38 1.80
N SER A 94 1.56 -10.91 1.33
CA SER A 94 1.50 -11.63 0.05
C SER A 94 1.74 -10.72 -1.16
N PHE A 95 1.10 -9.55 -1.19
CA PHE A 95 1.18 -8.63 -2.33
C PHE A 95 2.60 -8.09 -2.55
N VAL A 96 3.35 -7.81 -1.46
CA VAL A 96 4.69 -7.21 -1.56
C VAL A 96 5.80 -8.22 -1.80
N SER A 97 5.55 -9.52 -1.56
CA SER A 97 6.50 -10.61 -1.75
C SER A 97 6.28 -11.40 -3.04
N ASP A 98 5.01 -11.59 -3.44
CA ASP A 98 4.67 -12.30 -4.68
C ASP A 98 4.60 -11.32 -5.86
N THR A 99 5.76 -11.09 -6.45
CA THR A 99 5.84 -10.18 -7.59
C THR A 99 5.64 -10.91 -8.93
N GLY A 100 5.60 -12.23 -8.94
CA GLY A 100 5.55 -13.05 -10.17
C GLY A 100 6.63 -12.65 -11.19
N GLY A 101 7.74 -12.03 -10.72
CA GLY A 101 8.83 -11.52 -11.54
C GLY A 101 8.50 -10.25 -12.34
N ARG A 102 7.29 -9.72 -12.26
CA ARG A 102 6.87 -8.53 -13.02
C ARG A 102 7.26 -7.21 -12.36
N ASN A 103 7.18 -7.15 -11.05
CA ASN A 103 7.50 -5.93 -10.29
C ASN A 103 8.58 -6.23 -9.23
N PRO A 104 9.35 -5.23 -8.79
CA PRO A 104 10.24 -5.38 -7.64
C PRO A 104 9.44 -5.71 -6.38
N PRO A 105 10.02 -6.41 -5.39
CA PRO A 105 9.40 -6.60 -4.10
C PRO A 105 9.24 -5.26 -3.34
N GLY A 106 8.28 -5.20 -2.43
CA GLY A 106 7.95 -3.99 -1.67
C GLY A 106 6.78 -3.20 -2.24
N CYS A 107 6.74 -1.90 -2.02
CA CYS A 107 5.64 -1.03 -2.42
C CYS A 107 6.17 0.27 -3.05
N LEU A 108 5.74 0.58 -4.27
CA LEU A 108 6.13 1.81 -4.97
C LEU A 108 5.84 3.07 -4.14
N MET A 109 4.71 3.12 -3.44
CA MET A 109 4.31 4.29 -2.65
C MET A 109 5.12 4.47 -1.35
N VAL A 110 5.68 3.37 -0.81
CA VAL A 110 6.56 3.45 0.36
C VAL A 110 7.97 3.83 -0.07
N GLN A 111 8.52 3.15 -1.08
CA GLN A 111 9.89 3.37 -1.56
C GLN A 111 10.05 4.73 -2.25
N GLY A 112 9.09 5.14 -3.07
CA GLY A 112 9.13 6.43 -3.78
C GLY A 112 9.02 7.65 -2.87
N GLY A 113 8.52 7.50 -1.64
CA GLY A 113 8.36 8.59 -0.68
C GLY A 113 9.56 8.84 0.23
N LEU A 114 10.59 7.99 0.19
CA LEU A 114 11.76 8.09 1.06
C LEU A 114 12.93 8.87 0.45
N SER A 115 12.85 9.22 -0.83
CA SER A 115 13.94 9.86 -1.57
C SER A 115 13.37 10.91 -2.52
N GLY A 116 13.69 12.18 -2.32
CA GLY A 116 13.37 13.23 -3.27
C GLY A 116 13.70 14.63 -2.77
N SER A 117 14.31 15.44 -3.63
CA SER A 117 14.53 16.88 -3.45
C SER A 117 13.27 17.69 -3.80
N ASP A 118 12.38 17.13 -4.59
CA ASP A 118 11.10 17.71 -4.97
C ASP A 118 10.06 17.50 -3.86
N LYS A 119 9.45 18.60 -3.38
CA LYS A 119 8.49 18.54 -2.27
C LYS A 119 7.13 17.97 -2.67
N ASP A 120 6.77 18.01 -3.94
CA ASP A 120 5.43 17.64 -4.42
C ASP A 120 5.21 16.12 -4.40
N ILE A 121 6.21 15.34 -4.81
CA ILE A 121 6.11 13.88 -4.84
C ILE A 121 5.97 13.28 -3.43
N PRO A 122 6.83 13.59 -2.43
CA PRO A 122 6.66 13.12 -1.07
C PRO A 122 5.31 13.50 -0.45
N GLN A 123 4.81 14.72 -0.72
CA GLN A 123 3.51 15.16 -0.23
C GLN A 123 2.36 14.36 -0.87
N MET A 124 2.42 14.11 -2.17
CA MET A 124 1.44 13.29 -2.87
C MET A 124 1.39 11.87 -2.29
N LEU A 125 2.55 11.23 -2.10
CA LEU A 125 2.63 9.90 -1.52
C LEU A 125 2.17 9.87 -0.04
N ALA A 126 2.43 10.95 0.71
CA ALA A 126 1.90 11.10 2.07
C ALA A 126 0.37 11.18 2.10
N ARG A 127 -0.25 11.92 1.18
CA ARG A 127 -1.72 11.98 1.04
C ARG A 127 -2.31 10.60 0.76
N HIS A 128 -1.78 9.86 -0.20
CA HIS A 128 -2.23 8.49 -0.49
C HIS A 128 -2.17 7.58 0.73
N ARG A 129 -1.10 7.67 1.54
CA ARG A 129 -1.01 6.90 2.79
C ARG A 129 -2.07 7.34 3.80
N ALA A 130 -2.28 8.65 3.96
CA ALA A 130 -3.28 9.19 4.87
C ALA A 130 -4.71 8.79 4.47
N GLU A 131 -5.02 8.75 3.18
CA GLU A 131 -6.31 8.27 2.67
C GLU A 131 -6.57 6.80 3.04
N LYS A 132 -5.59 5.91 2.88
CA LYS A 132 -5.73 4.51 3.27
C LYS A 132 -5.89 4.34 4.79
N GLU A 133 -5.14 5.11 5.59
CA GLU A 133 -5.32 5.15 7.06
C GLU A 133 -6.75 5.62 7.41
N ALA A 134 -7.26 6.65 6.74
CA ALA A 134 -8.61 7.16 6.96
C ALA A 134 -9.70 6.12 6.62
N MET A 135 -9.52 5.34 5.55
CA MET A 135 -10.45 4.25 5.19
C MET A 135 -10.51 3.18 6.29
N LEU A 136 -9.37 2.72 6.78
CA LEU A 136 -9.30 1.75 7.89
C LEU A 136 -9.91 2.33 9.16
N ARG A 137 -9.60 3.59 9.50
CA ARG A 137 -10.18 4.28 10.65
C ARG A 137 -11.71 4.31 10.57
N THR A 138 -12.26 4.72 9.44
CA THR A 138 -13.72 4.76 9.22
C THR A 138 -14.35 3.39 9.43
N ARG A 139 -13.72 2.33 8.89
CA ARG A 139 -14.20 0.95 9.08
C ARG A 139 -14.18 0.52 10.55
N PHE A 140 -13.14 0.88 11.31
CA PHE A 140 -13.07 0.59 12.75
C PHE A 140 -14.00 1.44 13.59
N GLU A 141 -14.29 2.69 13.20
CA GLU A 141 -15.33 3.51 13.82
C GLU A 141 -16.71 2.84 13.66
N GLN A 142 -17.00 2.27 12.50
CA GLN A 142 -18.22 1.50 12.26
C GLN A 142 -18.27 0.24 13.13
N ALA A 143 -17.17 -0.53 13.20
CA ALA A 143 -17.05 -1.72 14.05
C ALA A 143 -17.27 -1.38 15.53
N ARG A 144 -16.74 -0.26 16.02
CA ARG A 144 -16.98 0.21 17.39
C ARG A 144 -18.44 0.62 17.62
N LYS A 145 -19.09 1.26 16.65
CA LYS A 145 -20.50 1.63 16.74
C LYS A 145 -21.42 0.40 16.74
N SER A 146 -21.09 -0.65 15.98
CA SER A 146 -21.85 -1.90 15.94
C SER A 146 -21.58 -2.85 17.11
N GLY A 147 -20.59 -2.56 17.95
CA GLY A 147 -20.20 -3.40 19.09
C GLY A 147 -19.20 -4.52 18.77
N ASP A 148 -18.71 -4.59 17.54
CA ASP A 148 -17.64 -5.52 17.13
C ASP A 148 -16.27 -5.12 17.74
N LEU A 149 -16.05 -3.82 17.97
CA LEU A 149 -14.96 -3.31 18.79
C LEU A 149 -15.44 -2.78 20.12
N PRO A 150 -14.72 -3.01 21.23
CA PRO A 150 -15.03 -2.42 22.53
C PRO A 150 -15.11 -0.90 22.46
N LYS A 151 -15.99 -0.29 23.29
CA LYS A 151 -16.15 1.18 23.35
C LYS A 151 -14.85 1.92 23.68
N ALA A 152 -13.96 1.29 24.44
CA ALA A 152 -12.66 1.85 24.83
C ALA A 152 -11.61 1.78 23.71
N SER A 153 -11.86 1.08 22.61
CA SER A 153 -10.92 0.99 21.50
C SER A 153 -10.75 2.34 20.82
N ASP A 154 -9.53 2.63 20.38
CA ASP A 154 -9.23 3.81 19.56
C ASP A 154 -9.09 3.40 18.07
N PRO A 155 -10.10 3.65 17.23
CA PRO A 155 -10.06 3.33 15.80
C PRO A 155 -8.92 4.00 15.05
N ALA A 156 -8.51 5.20 15.45
CA ALA A 156 -7.41 5.91 14.79
C ALA A 156 -6.06 5.26 15.12
N ALA A 157 -5.84 4.87 16.38
CA ALA A 157 -4.64 4.16 16.80
C ALA A 157 -4.54 2.78 16.14
N LEU A 158 -5.66 2.04 16.04
CA LEU A 158 -5.71 0.73 15.37
C LEU A 158 -5.41 0.85 13.86
N ALA A 159 -5.99 1.83 13.18
CA ALA A 159 -5.70 2.07 11.77
C ALA A 159 -4.23 2.41 11.55
N ARG A 160 -3.68 3.30 12.37
CA ARG A 160 -2.27 3.69 12.32
C ARG A 160 -1.34 2.53 12.60
N TYR A 161 -1.66 1.68 13.58
CA TYR A 161 -0.90 0.46 13.85
C TYR A 161 -0.81 -0.44 12.61
N LEU A 162 -1.93 -0.73 11.96
CA LEU A 162 -1.94 -1.54 10.73
C LEU A 162 -1.13 -0.88 9.61
N MET A 163 -1.23 0.43 9.44
CA MET A 163 -0.44 1.16 8.43
C MET A 163 1.06 1.09 8.71
N VAL A 164 1.48 1.24 9.97
CA VAL A 164 2.89 1.12 10.38
C VAL A 164 3.41 -0.29 10.10
N MET A 165 2.66 -1.32 10.49
CA MET A 165 3.03 -2.72 10.24
C MET A 165 3.13 -3.00 8.74
N ALA A 166 2.14 -2.59 7.96
CA ALA A 166 2.12 -2.77 6.52
C ALA A 166 3.30 -2.06 5.82
N ASN A 167 3.62 -0.83 6.22
CA ASN A 167 4.77 -0.10 5.69
C ASN A 167 6.09 -0.80 6.05
N GLY A 168 6.20 -1.32 7.27
CA GLY A 168 7.35 -2.14 7.70
C GLY A 168 7.52 -3.40 6.83
N LEU A 169 6.42 -4.12 6.56
CA LEU A 169 6.44 -5.29 5.65
C LEU A 169 6.91 -4.90 4.25
N CYS A 170 6.46 -3.75 3.72
CA CYS A 170 6.90 -3.24 2.41
C CYS A 170 8.42 -2.98 2.38
N VAL A 171 8.97 -2.36 3.43
CA VAL A 171 10.40 -2.06 3.53
C VAL A 171 11.21 -3.35 3.64
N GLN A 172 10.78 -4.31 4.47
CA GLN A 172 11.46 -5.59 4.62
C GLN A 172 11.42 -6.42 3.34
N ALA A 173 10.30 -6.43 2.62
CA ALA A 173 10.21 -7.07 1.31
C ALA A 173 11.22 -6.49 0.32
N ALA A 174 11.34 -5.16 0.27
CA ALA A 174 12.33 -4.47 -0.58
C ALA A 174 13.79 -4.79 -0.17
N ALA A 175 14.02 -5.09 1.10
CA ALA A 175 15.32 -5.51 1.63
C ALA A 175 15.62 -7.01 1.43
N GLY A 176 14.70 -7.78 0.81
CA GLY A 176 14.90 -9.18 0.47
C GLY A 176 14.28 -10.19 1.45
N ALA A 177 13.44 -9.74 2.40
CA ALA A 177 12.70 -10.66 3.25
C ALA A 177 11.79 -11.58 2.42
N THR A 178 11.73 -12.85 2.77
CA THR A 178 10.93 -13.83 2.05
C THR A 178 9.43 -13.68 2.38
N ALA A 179 8.57 -14.24 1.54
CA ALA A 179 7.13 -14.30 1.79
C ALA A 179 6.82 -14.94 3.15
N LYS A 180 7.57 -15.98 3.53
CA LYS A 180 7.43 -16.65 4.81
C LYS A 180 7.74 -15.73 5.98
N ASP A 181 8.88 -15.01 5.93
CA ASP A 181 9.27 -14.07 6.99
C ASP A 181 8.20 -12.99 7.19
N LEU A 182 7.67 -12.45 6.10
CA LEU A 182 6.64 -11.40 6.16
C LEU A 182 5.31 -11.92 6.71
N GLN A 183 4.91 -13.16 6.37
CA GLN A 183 3.72 -13.79 6.92
C GLN A 183 3.87 -14.10 8.41
N GLU A 184 5.05 -14.52 8.86
CA GLU A 184 5.34 -14.73 10.28
C GLU A 184 5.23 -13.43 11.09
N VAL A 185 5.77 -12.32 10.58
CA VAL A 185 5.62 -10.99 11.22
C VAL A 185 4.16 -10.57 11.26
N ALA A 186 3.41 -10.75 10.18
CA ALA A 186 1.98 -10.45 10.14
C ALA A 186 1.21 -11.29 11.18
N ALA A 187 1.51 -12.58 11.32
CA ALA A 187 0.88 -13.46 12.30
C ALA A 187 1.17 -13.00 13.74
N ILE A 188 2.42 -12.62 14.06
CA ILE A 188 2.79 -12.08 15.38
C ILE A 188 2.02 -10.78 15.66
N ALA A 189 1.93 -9.88 14.70
CA ALA A 189 1.17 -8.63 14.85
C ALA A 189 -0.32 -8.91 15.15
N LEU A 190 -0.91 -9.89 14.45
CA LEU A 190 -2.30 -10.29 14.62
C LEU A 190 -2.55 -11.03 15.93
N SER A 191 -1.59 -11.79 16.46
CA SER A 191 -1.73 -12.47 17.77
C SER A 191 -1.91 -11.48 18.92
N ASN A 192 -1.43 -10.24 18.77
CA ASN A 192 -1.60 -9.18 19.75
C ASN A 192 -2.89 -8.36 19.54
N TRP A 193 -3.63 -8.57 18.45
CA TRP A 193 -4.84 -7.81 18.13
C TRP A 193 -5.90 -7.83 19.25
N PRO A 194 -6.24 -8.98 19.87
CA PRO A 194 -7.18 -9.02 20.97
C PRO A 194 -6.80 -8.13 22.16
N ALA A 195 -5.53 -8.08 22.53
CA ALA A 195 -5.04 -7.22 23.60
C ALA A 195 -5.13 -5.72 23.24
N MET A 196 -4.82 -5.37 21.97
CA MET A 196 -4.88 -3.99 21.50
C MET A 196 -6.29 -3.43 21.42
N VAL A 197 -7.28 -4.25 21.13
CA VAL A 197 -8.69 -3.82 21.08
C VAL A 197 -9.36 -3.82 22.44
N GLY A 198 -8.65 -4.23 23.51
CA GLY A 198 -9.19 -4.21 24.86
C GLY A 198 -10.28 -5.26 25.10
N THR A 199 -10.21 -6.42 24.42
CA THR A 199 -11.00 -7.59 24.79
C THR A 199 -10.52 -8.09 26.13
N GLY A 200 -10.87 -7.33 27.19
CA GLY A 200 -10.50 -7.66 28.55
C GLY A 200 -10.98 -9.05 28.91
N GLN A 201 -10.10 -9.81 29.52
CA GLN A 201 -10.51 -10.99 30.27
C GLN A 201 -11.76 -10.64 31.10
N PRO A 202 -12.80 -11.53 31.13
CA PRO A 202 -13.93 -11.30 32.01
C PRO A 202 -13.37 -11.09 33.42
N LYS A 203 -13.69 -9.93 34.03
CA LYS A 203 -13.35 -9.66 35.44
C LYS A 203 -13.81 -10.91 36.22
N LYS A 204 -12.86 -11.67 36.76
CA LYS A 204 -13.17 -12.72 37.74
C LYS A 204 -13.99 -12.00 38.82
N SER A 205 -15.26 -12.36 38.94
CA SER A 205 -16.10 -11.90 40.03
C SER A 205 -15.38 -12.28 41.33
N ARG A 206 -15.01 -11.30 42.12
CA ARG A 206 -14.59 -11.53 43.52
C ARG A 206 -15.75 -12.25 44.18
N ALA A 207 -15.60 -13.53 44.41
CA ALA A 207 -16.48 -14.26 45.30
C ALA A 207 -16.47 -13.50 46.63
N LYS A 208 -17.62 -13.03 47.07
CA LYS A 208 -17.81 -12.53 48.44
C LYS A 208 -17.55 -13.73 49.35
N GLU A 209 -16.52 -13.66 50.16
CA GLU A 209 -16.40 -14.54 51.35
C GLU A 209 -17.64 -14.32 52.23
N PRO A 210 -18.30 -15.40 52.64
CA PRO A 210 -19.35 -15.29 53.64
C PRO A 210 -18.71 -15.00 55.00
N ALA A 211 -19.36 -14.13 55.77
CA ALA A 211 -19.02 -13.74 57.13
C ALA A 211 -19.21 -14.91 58.12
#